data_b6f04b2dfc401d45f9434caed000e14f
#
_entry.id   b6f04b2dfc401d45f9434caed000e14f
#
_cell.length_a   1.000
_cell.length_b   1.000
_cell.length_c   1.000
_cell.angle_alpha   90.00
_cell.angle_beta   90.00
_cell.angle_gamma   90.00
#
_symmetry.space_group_name_H-M   'P 1'
#
loop_
_entity.id
_entity.type
_entity.pdbx_description
1 polymer ?
#
loop_
_entity_poly.entity_id
_entity_poly.type
_entity_poly.pdbx_seq_one_letter_code
_entity_poly.pdbx_strand_id
1 'polypeptide(L)'
;MFFSSKKESAQQPERTAAFDKTDIQALEAYLKKLSGGDFSAPEPRVRSTELQGVARELTNFVQAQQRRYIDLLMEINDSVTDESKSSGVLNNIATEYEHIMQTVNELMRVVDGMAEAINGLAGSASETSRQTDVGRDAMSHTSSSVQSVAAETGHAQQSLQGMNQSVEQLHASTASIDNLVAVVNGIAEQTNLLALNASIEAARAGEHGRGFSVVAEEVRKLAEQSKQSVGEISEQLSRIRTGAEGIAQEFTQMDRSFQSNVTAVGEAQTHTSRLVDVFDGIGKAISDLAPMAEEQSASFEEMNATLRNAMENVHKLNTYTKECNKDIYEVLRRCNAMRMKAGSLLIDMGSSDPN
;
A
#
# COMPACT_ATOMS: atom_id res chain seq x y z
N MET A 1 -58.61 -45.33 -39.29
CA MET A 1 -60.08 -45.42 -39.18
C MET A 1 -60.67 -45.37 -40.53
N PHE A 2 -61.47 -46.37 -40.72
CA PHE A 2 -62.52 -46.66 -41.68
C PHE A 2 -62.18 -47.06 -43.11
N PHE A 3 -62.19 -48.37 -43.27
CA PHE A 3 -62.58 -49.10 -44.49
C PHE A 3 -64.02 -48.85 -44.85
N SER A 4 -64.32 -48.71 -46.12
CA SER A 4 -65.61 -49.06 -46.66
C SER A 4 -65.45 -49.71 -48.00
N SER A 5 -65.96 -50.96 -48.07
CA SER A 5 -66.01 -51.88 -49.22
C SER A 5 -67.00 -51.42 -50.28
N LYS A 6 -66.66 -51.60 -51.54
CA LYS A 6 -67.65 -51.94 -52.58
C LYS A 6 -67.09 -52.97 -53.50
N LYS A 7 -67.71 -54.18 -53.42
CA LYS A 7 -67.62 -55.18 -54.43
C LYS A 7 -68.28 -54.74 -55.71
N GLU A 8 -67.58 -54.87 -56.79
CA GLU A 8 -68.25 -55.11 -58.08
C GLU A 8 -67.41 -56.12 -58.85
N SER A 9 -68.10 -57.26 -59.14
CA SER A 9 -67.59 -58.40 -59.87
C SER A 9 -67.65 -58.13 -61.38
N ALA A 10 -66.49 -58.13 -62.01
CA ALA A 10 -66.44 -58.38 -63.45
C ALA A 10 -65.39 -59.49 -63.69
N GLN A 11 -65.82 -60.65 -63.95
CA GLN A 11 -65.02 -61.73 -64.47
C GLN A 11 -64.42 -61.29 -65.80
N GLN A 12 -63.12 -61.05 -65.81
CA GLN A 12 -62.30 -61.13 -66.99
C GLN A 12 -61.52 -62.45 -66.97
N PRO A 13 -61.36 -63.09 -68.10
CA PRO A 13 -60.69 -64.42 -68.15
C PRO A 13 -59.21 -64.23 -67.70
N GLU A 14 -58.82 -65.11 -66.76
CA GLU A 14 -57.42 -65.28 -66.42
C GLU A 14 -56.65 -65.72 -67.68
N ARG A 15 -56.02 -64.76 -68.33
CA ARG A 15 -54.82 -65.00 -69.10
C ARG A 15 -53.72 -65.34 -68.12
N THR A 16 -53.56 -66.59 -67.75
CA THR A 16 -52.33 -67.11 -67.19
C THR A 16 -51.23 -66.90 -68.23
N ALA A 17 -50.60 -65.68 -68.17
CA ALA A 17 -49.40 -65.46 -68.92
C ALA A 17 -48.36 -66.47 -68.36
N ALA A 18 -48.06 -67.48 -69.10
CA ALA A 18 -46.99 -68.41 -68.82
C ALA A 18 -45.70 -67.59 -68.96
N PHE A 19 -45.20 -67.07 -67.79
CA PHE A 19 -43.90 -66.38 -67.75
C PHE A 19 -42.83 -67.33 -68.28
N ASP A 20 -41.91 -66.80 -69.11
CA ASP A 20 -40.76 -67.52 -69.60
C ASP A 20 -39.96 -68.05 -68.40
N LYS A 21 -39.82 -69.35 -68.30
CA LYS A 21 -39.11 -70.02 -67.20
C LYS A 21 -37.65 -69.46 -67.07
N THR A 22 -37.08 -69.02 -68.16
CA THR A 22 -35.76 -68.43 -68.24
C THR A 22 -35.71 -67.09 -67.56
N ASP A 23 -36.77 -66.26 -67.71
CA ASP A 23 -36.87 -64.95 -67.06
C ASP A 23 -37.04 -65.03 -65.55
N ILE A 24 -37.84 -66.02 -65.08
CA ILE A 24 -38.01 -66.34 -63.66
C ILE A 24 -36.68 -66.77 -63.06
N GLN A 25 -35.96 -67.72 -63.72
CA GLN A 25 -34.64 -68.16 -63.28
C GLN A 25 -33.61 -66.99 -63.19
N ALA A 26 -33.64 -66.08 -64.15
CA ALA A 26 -32.78 -64.92 -64.13
C ALA A 26 -33.06 -63.98 -62.91
N LEU A 27 -34.35 -63.78 -62.60
CA LEU A 27 -34.76 -63.01 -61.41
C LEU A 27 -34.42 -63.72 -60.11
N GLU A 28 -34.66 -65.03 -60.02
CA GLU A 28 -34.27 -65.83 -58.86
C GLU A 28 -32.76 -65.86 -58.63
N ALA A 29 -31.96 -65.97 -59.68
CA ALA A 29 -30.51 -65.94 -59.60
C ALA A 29 -30.02 -64.53 -59.12
N TYR A 30 -30.66 -63.45 -59.60
CA TYR A 30 -30.39 -62.10 -59.16
C TYR A 30 -30.77 -61.91 -57.68
N LEU A 31 -31.97 -62.30 -57.28
CA LEU A 31 -32.38 -62.20 -55.87
C LEU A 31 -31.51 -63.07 -54.95
N LYS A 32 -31.03 -64.23 -55.40
CA LYS A 32 -30.11 -65.07 -54.63
C LYS A 32 -28.75 -64.36 -54.45
N LYS A 33 -28.27 -63.66 -55.44
CA LYS A 33 -27.06 -62.82 -55.31
C LYS A 33 -27.28 -61.70 -54.33
N LEU A 34 -28.40 -60.94 -54.45
CA LEU A 34 -28.76 -59.83 -53.53
C LEU A 34 -28.93 -60.35 -52.09
N SER A 35 -29.56 -61.52 -51.88
CA SER A 35 -29.69 -62.10 -50.55
C SER A 35 -28.35 -62.60 -49.95
N GLY A 36 -27.36 -62.83 -50.78
CA GLY A 36 -25.99 -63.14 -50.40
C GLY A 36 -25.16 -61.89 -50.16
N GLY A 37 -25.76 -60.65 -50.33
CA GLY A 37 -25.05 -59.36 -50.10
C GLY A 37 -24.39 -58.77 -51.34
N ASP A 38 -24.45 -59.48 -52.51
CA ASP A 38 -23.90 -59.04 -53.79
C ASP A 38 -24.85 -58.02 -54.45
N PHE A 39 -24.71 -56.75 -54.10
CA PHE A 39 -25.48 -55.66 -54.69
C PHE A 39 -24.79 -55.07 -55.97
N SER A 40 -23.68 -55.65 -56.43
CA SER A 40 -23.03 -55.32 -57.68
C SER A 40 -23.52 -56.10 -58.88
N ALA A 41 -24.32 -57.09 -58.64
CA ALA A 41 -24.86 -57.97 -59.70
C ALA A 41 -25.55 -57.16 -60.80
N PRO A 42 -25.23 -57.34 -62.07
CA PRO A 42 -25.83 -56.63 -63.17
C PRO A 42 -27.33 -56.84 -63.26
N GLU A 43 -28.10 -55.91 -63.81
CA GLU A 43 -29.54 -55.99 -63.97
C GLU A 43 -29.94 -57.28 -64.71
N PRO A 44 -30.92 -58.05 -64.17
CA PRO A 44 -31.34 -59.31 -64.77
C PRO A 44 -31.99 -59.04 -66.13
N ARG A 45 -31.47 -59.69 -67.16
CA ARG A 45 -32.01 -59.59 -68.52
C ARG A 45 -33.26 -60.42 -68.61
N VAL A 46 -34.44 -59.81 -68.61
CA VAL A 46 -35.77 -60.40 -68.76
C VAL A 46 -36.43 -59.95 -70.06
N ARG A 47 -37.09 -60.90 -70.75
CA ARG A 47 -37.75 -60.66 -72.06
C ARG A 47 -39.22 -60.29 -71.88
N SER A 48 -39.89 -60.82 -70.84
CA SER A 48 -41.25 -60.52 -70.52
C SER A 48 -41.46 -59.10 -70.12
N THR A 49 -42.35 -58.37 -70.74
CA THR A 49 -42.66 -56.96 -70.45
C THR A 49 -43.13 -56.79 -69.02
N GLU A 50 -43.86 -57.69 -68.48
CA GLU A 50 -44.37 -57.70 -67.08
C GLU A 50 -43.24 -57.85 -66.10
N LEU A 51 -42.27 -58.73 -66.36
CA LEU A 51 -41.10 -58.92 -65.51
C LEU A 51 -40.01 -57.90 -65.64
N GLN A 52 -39.99 -57.15 -66.78
CA GLN A 52 -39.07 -56.02 -66.93
C GLN A 52 -39.35 -54.90 -65.87
N GLY A 53 -40.66 -54.70 -65.52
CA GLY A 53 -41.04 -53.77 -64.46
C GLY A 53 -40.46 -54.21 -63.10
N VAL A 54 -40.55 -55.50 -62.80
CA VAL A 54 -40.00 -56.04 -61.55
C VAL A 54 -38.46 -55.95 -61.52
N ALA A 55 -37.80 -56.27 -62.65
CA ALA A 55 -36.34 -56.18 -62.76
C ALA A 55 -35.86 -54.75 -62.55
N ARG A 56 -36.56 -53.77 -63.11
CA ARG A 56 -36.26 -52.30 -62.91
C ARG A 56 -36.43 -51.87 -61.47
N GLU A 57 -37.55 -52.29 -60.83
CA GLU A 57 -37.77 -51.92 -59.41
C GLU A 57 -36.74 -52.56 -58.48
N LEU A 58 -36.31 -53.83 -58.75
CA LEU A 58 -35.23 -54.43 -58.02
C LEU A 58 -33.89 -53.73 -58.22
N THR A 59 -33.60 -53.30 -59.46
CA THR A 59 -32.41 -52.53 -59.75
C THR A 59 -32.46 -51.11 -59.04
N ASN A 60 -33.61 -50.43 -59.10
CA ASN A 60 -33.84 -49.23 -58.38
C ASN A 60 -33.61 -49.35 -56.86
N PHE A 61 -34.13 -50.46 -56.29
CA PHE A 61 -33.94 -50.81 -54.88
C PHE A 61 -32.45 -51.00 -54.54
N VAL A 62 -31.73 -51.77 -55.37
CA VAL A 62 -30.28 -51.96 -55.19
C VAL A 62 -29.52 -50.68 -55.25
N GLN A 63 -29.78 -49.82 -56.24
CA GLN A 63 -29.14 -48.49 -56.34
C GLN A 63 -29.46 -47.62 -55.14
N ALA A 64 -30.69 -47.64 -54.64
CA ALA A 64 -31.07 -46.92 -53.46
C ALA A 64 -30.33 -47.44 -52.21
N GLN A 65 -30.14 -48.76 -52.07
CA GLN A 65 -29.34 -49.33 -50.98
C GLN A 65 -27.86 -48.94 -51.08
N GLN A 66 -27.26 -49.02 -52.27
CA GLN A 66 -25.88 -48.60 -52.48
C GLN A 66 -25.64 -47.13 -52.08
N ARG A 67 -26.55 -46.24 -52.49
CA ARG A 67 -26.48 -44.79 -52.07
C ARG A 67 -26.54 -44.66 -50.56
N ARG A 68 -27.46 -45.35 -49.90
CA ARG A 68 -27.58 -45.36 -48.44
C ARG A 68 -26.30 -45.83 -47.74
N TYR A 69 -25.63 -46.84 -48.30
CA TYR A 69 -24.35 -47.34 -47.77
C TYR A 69 -23.23 -46.29 -47.94
N ILE A 70 -23.20 -45.60 -49.09
CA ILE A 70 -22.22 -44.52 -49.33
C ILE A 70 -22.47 -43.36 -48.36
N ASP A 71 -23.72 -42.93 -48.22
CA ASP A 71 -24.09 -41.86 -47.30
C ASP A 71 -23.71 -42.24 -45.86
N LEU A 72 -24.00 -43.48 -45.44
CA LEU A 72 -23.59 -43.96 -44.10
C LEU A 72 -22.07 -43.96 -43.90
N LEU A 73 -21.29 -44.34 -44.93
CA LEU A 73 -19.83 -44.31 -44.87
C LEU A 73 -19.29 -42.87 -44.75
N MET A 74 -19.92 -41.89 -45.44
CA MET A 74 -19.58 -40.48 -45.32
C MET A 74 -19.88 -40.01 -43.90
N GLU A 75 -21.06 -40.31 -43.34
CA GLU A 75 -21.45 -39.95 -41.98
C GLU A 75 -20.52 -40.57 -40.91
N ILE A 76 -20.12 -41.82 -41.08
CA ILE A 76 -19.12 -42.48 -40.22
C ILE A 76 -17.77 -41.75 -40.31
N ASN A 77 -17.33 -41.36 -41.53
CA ASN A 77 -16.07 -40.69 -41.73
C ASN A 77 -16.08 -39.28 -41.10
N ASP A 78 -17.17 -38.55 -41.22
CA ASP A 78 -17.35 -37.24 -40.60
C ASP A 78 -17.33 -37.37 -39.08
N SER A 79 -18.03 -38.40 -38.52
CA SER A 79 -17.99 -38.71 -37.09
C SER A 79 -16.56 -39.00 -36.60
N VAL A 80 -15.77 -39.78 -37.33
CA VAL A 80 -14.36 -40.08 -37.00
C VAL A 80 -13.53 -38.81 -36.98
N THR A 81 -13.78 -37.90 -37.93
CA THR A 81 -13.06 -36.61 -38.03
C THR A 81 -13.40 -35.70 -36.82
N ASP A 82 -14.68 -35.61 -36.46
CA ASP A 82 -15.12 -34.78 -35.37
C ASP A 82 -14.67 -35.33 -33.99
N GLU A 83 -14.70 -36.63 -33.79
CA GLU A 83 -14.16 -37.26 -32.58
C GLU A 83 -12.62 -37.06 -32.46
N SER A 84 -11.91 -37.09 -33.58
CA SER A 84 -10.46 -36.78 -33.61
C SER A 84 -10.18 -35.33 -33.19
N LYS A 85 -10.99 -34.38 -33.66
CA LYS A 85 -10.88 -32.95 -33.22
C LYS A 85 -11.19 -32.84 -31.74
N SER A 86 -12.24 -33.50 -31.25
CA SER A 86 -12.64 -33.51 -29.85
C SER A 86 -11.53 -34.04 -28.95
N SER A 87 -10.84 -35.14 -29.36
CA SER A 87 -9.65 -35.65 -28.66
C SER A 87 -8.51 -34.61 -28.58
N GLY A 88 -8.29 -33.87 -29.67
CA GLY A 88 -7.31 -32.75 -29.68
C GLY A 88 -7.66 -31.65 -28.67
N VAL A 89 -8.93 -31.27 -28.60
CA VAL A 89 -9.41 -30.28 -27.63
C VAL A 89 -9.20 -30.77 -26.20
N LEU A 90 -9.52 -32.03 -25.91
CA LEU A 90 -9.32 -32.60 -24.56
C LEU A 90 -7.85 -32.66 -24.16
N ASN A 91 -6.93 -32.89 -25.07
CA ASN A 91 -5.50 -32.84 -24.80
C ASN A 91 -5.04 -31.41 -24.47
N ASN A 92 -5.55 -30.41 -25.18
CA ASN A 92 -5.27 -29.00 -24.84
C ASN A 92 -5.82 -28.64 -23.45
N ILE A 93 -7.03 -29.08 -23.13
CA ILE A 93 -7.63 -28.90 -21.79
C ILE A 93 -6.76 -29.56 -20.72
N ALA A 94 -6.23 -30.76 -20.95
CA ALA A 94 -5.32 -31.41 -20.01
C ALA A 94 -4.04 -30.62 -19.76
N THR A 95 -3.49 -29.96 -20.78
CA THR A 95 -2.33 -29.06 -20.62
C THR A 95 -2.68 -27.82 -19.81
N GLU A 96 -3.86 -27.22 -20.07
CA GLU A 96 -4.34 -26.06 -19.31
C GLU A 96 -4.53 -26.39 -17.82
N TYR A 97 -4.94 -27.59 -17.47
CA TYR A 97 -5.03 -28.00 -16.05
C TYR A 97 -3.69 -27.97 -15.33
N GLU A 98 -2.62 -28.41 -15.97
CA GLU A 98 -1.29 -28.36 -15.41
C GLU A 98 -0.87 -26.90 -15.13
N HIS A 99 -1.15 -25.99 -16.06
CA HIS A 99 -0.91 -24.56 -15.87
C HIS A 99 -1.74 -23.95 -14.73
N ILE A 100 -3.03 -24.30 -14.66
CA ILE A 100 -3.90 -23.83 -13.57
C ILE A 100 -3.39 -24.36 -12.23
N MET A 101 -3.00 -25.62 -12.13
CA MET A 101 -2.44 -26.20 -10.90
C MET A 101 -1.16 -25.49 -10.45
N GLN A 102 -0.28 -25.15 -11.39
CA GLN A 102 0.92 -24.36 -11.09
C GLN A 102 0.56 -22.98 -10.55
N THR A 103 -0.37 -22.29 -11.22
CA THR A 103 -0.84 -20.96 -10.80
C THR A 103 -1.48 -20.99 -9.41
N VAL A 104 -2.32 -21.98 -9.12
CA VAL A 104 -2.96 -22.12 -7.80
C VAL A 104 -1.91 -22.39 -6.71
N ASN A 105 -0.90 -23.22 -6.99
CA ASN A 105 0.19 -23.46 -6.06
C ASN A 105 1.03 -22.19 -5.79
N GLU A 106 1.28 -21.37 -6.83
CA GLU A 106 1.93 -20.08 -6.65
C GLU A 106 1.09 -19.12 -5.80
N LEU A 107 -0.22 -19.05 -6.07
CA LEU A 107 -1.13 -18.23 -5.28
C LEU A 107 -1.17 -18.66 -3.81
N MET A 108 -1.17 -19.96 -3.51
CA MET A 108 -1.09 -20.45 -2.12
C MET A 108 0.19 -19.97 -1.42
N ARG A 109 1.33 -20.02 -2.11
CA ARG A 109 2.61 -19.52 -1.55
C ARG A 109 2.58 -18.00 -1.32
N VAL A 110 1.93 -17.24 -2.20
CA VAL A 110 1.74 -15.79 -2.02
C VAL A 110 0.86 -15.52 -0.81
N VAL A 111 -0.25 -16.24 -0.65
CA VAL A 111 -1.16 -16.08 0.50
C VAL A 111 -0.45 -16.43 1.82
N ASP A 112 0.34 -17.50 1.84
CA ASP A 112 1.15 -17.86 3.03
C ASP A 112 2.18 -16.75 3.36
N GLY A 113 2.87 -16.21 2.35
CA GLY A 113 3.79 -15.09 2.54
C GLY A 113 3.09 -13.81 3.03
N MET A 114 1.87 -13.56 2.57
CA MET A 114 1.06 -12.43 3.05
C MET A 114 0.62 -12.62 4.51
N ALA A 115 0.27 -13.84 4.92
CA ALA A 115 -0.05 -14.16 6.31
C ALA A 115 1.17 -13.93 7.24
N GLU A 116 2.36 -14.30 6.79
CA GLU A 116 3.62 -14.03 7.52
C GLU A 116 3.90 -12.52 7.62
N ALA A 117 3.66 -11.78 6.54
CA ALA A 117 3.82 -10.32 6.51
C ALA A 117 2.87 -9.60 7.48
N ILE A 118 1.62 -10.07 7.62
CA ILE A 118 0.67 -9.54 8.61
C ILE A 118 1.12 -9.80 10.05
N ASN A 119 1.67 -10.98 10.34
CA ASN A 119 2.26 -11.25 11.65
C ASN A 119 3.45 -10.33 11.95
N GLY A 120 4.30 -10.05 10.94
CA GLY A 120 5.37 -9.07 11.03
C GLY A 120 4.86 -7.63 11.26
N LEU A 121 3.74 -7.26 10.62
CA LEU A 121 3.09 -5.96 10.82
C LEU A 121 2.57 -5.81 12.25
N ALA A 122 1.93 -6.83 12.82
CA ALA A 122 1.47 -6.83 14.21
C ALA A 122 2.64 -6.64 15.19
N GLY A 123 3.77 -7.33 14.96
CA GLY A 123 4.99 -7.15 15.73
C GLY A 123 5.54 -5.72 15.64
N SER A 124 5.60 -5.16 14.43
CA SER A 124 6.05 -3.79 14.18
C SER A 124 5.12 -2.75 14.82
N ALA A 125 3.81 -2.97 14.78
CA ALA A 125 2.82 -2.11 15.42
C ALA A 125 3.01 -2.10 16.94
N SER A 126 3.23 -3.27 17.57
CA SER A 126 3.51 -3.40 19.00
C SER A 126 4.79 -2.64 19.41
N GLU A 127 5.88 -2.79 18.66
CA GLU A 127 7.12 -2.07 18.93
C GLU A 127 6.95 -0.56 18.73
N THR A 128 6.24 -0.12 17.68
CA THR A 128 5.95 1.30 17.45
C THR A 128 5.08 1.88 18.57
N SER A 129 4.10 1.11 19.10
CA SER A 129 3.31 1.51 20.26
C SER A 129 4.20 1.75 21.49
N ARG A 130 5.09 0.82 21.78
CA ARG A 130 6.05 0.96 22.89
C ARG A 130 6.94 2.20 22.73
N GLN A 131 7.43 2.46 21.52
CA GLN A 131 8.24 3.65 21.23
C GLN A 131 7.43 4.95 21.37
N THR A 132 6.16 4.92 20.99
CA THR A 132 5.24 6.05 21.15
C THR A 132 5.03 6.39 22.63
N ASP A 133 4.86 5.39 23.49
CA ASP A 133 4.72 5.60 24.94
C ASP A 133 6.00 6.20 25.53
N VAL A 134 7.16 5.67 25.17
CA VAL A 134 8.47 6.25 25.59
C VAL A 134 8.62 7.69 25.09
N GLY A 135 8.16 7.98 23.86
CA GLY A 135 8.17 9.33 23.31
C GLY A 135 7.26 10.28 24.08
N ARG A 136 6.06 9.85 24.47
CA ARG A 136 5.14 10.63 25.32
C ARG A 136 5.73 10.95 26.69
N ASP A 137 6.33 9.95 27.34
CA ASP A 137 7.00 10.16 28.63
C ASP A 137 8.13 11.18 28.51
N ALA A 138 8.97 11.07 27.48
CA ALA A 138 10.04 12.02 27.21
C ALA A 138 9.50 13.45 26.98
N MET A 139 8.36 13.58 26.26
CA MET A 139 7.72 14.88 26.05
C MET A 139 7.14 15.46 27.33
N SER A 140 6.57 14.64 28.21
CA SER A 140 6.09 15.05 29.52
C SER A 140 7.23 15.62 30.38
N HIS A 141 8.37 14.92 30.43
CA HIS A 141 9.58 15.41 31.10
C HIS A 141 10.13 16.69 30.49
N THR A 142 10.14 16.78 29.17
CA THR A 142 10.57 17.98 28.43
C THR A 142 9.68 19.15 28.76
N SER A 143 8.35 18.97 28.77
CA SER A 143 7.38 20.00 29.14
C SER A 143 7.61 20.52 30.55
N SER A 144 7.84 19.65 31.52
CA SER A 144 8.15 20.01 32.90
C SER A 144 9.48 20.83 32.99
N SER A 145 10.48 20.40 32.23
CA SER A 145 11.78 21.09 32.18
C SER A 145 11.65 22.51 31.56
N VAL A 146 10.89 22.64 30.49
CA VAL A 146 10.61 23.95 29.84
C VAL A 146 9.85 24.85 30.79
N GLN A 147 8.86 24.32 31.56
CA GLN A 147 8.17 25.12 32.60
C GLN A 147 9.10 25.56 33.71
N SER A 148 10.03 24.72 34.15
CA SER A 148 11.04 25.10 35.17
C SER A 148 11.93 26.22 34.65
N VAL A 149 12.44 26.15 33.44
CA VAL A 149 13.25 27.19 32.80
C VAL A 149 12.46 28.51 32.66
N ALA A 150 11.16 28.41 32.32
CA ALA A 150 10.29 29.59 32.28
C ALA A 150 10.21 30.31 33.65
N ALA A 151 9.98 29.51 34.72
CA ALA A 151 9.91 30.06 36.09
C ALA A 151 11.24 30.66 36.54
N GLU A 152 12.36 29.96 36.30
CA GLU A 152 13.70 30.47 36.62
C GLU A 152 14.05 31.78 35.88
N THR A 153 13.70 31.87 34.60
CA THR A 153 13.86 33.08 33.80
C THR A 153 13.03 34.23 34.35
N GLY A 154 11.79 33.98 34.80
CA GLY A 154 10.94 34.97 35.45
C GLY A 154 11.54 35.48 36.78
N HIS A 155 12.05 34.56 37.62
CA HIS A 155 12.74 34.93 38.87
C HIS A 155 14.02 35.73 38.60
N ALA A 156 14.81 35.36 37.62
CA ALA A 156 16.02 36.09 37.24
C ALA A 156 15.70 37.51 36.75
N GLN A 157 14.65 37.69 35.96
CA GLN A 157 14.19 39.01 35.51
C GLN A 157 13.72 39.88 36.65
N GLN A 158 13.02 39.33 37.65
CA GLN A 158 12.60 40.02 38.85
C GLN A 158 13.83 40.47 39.69
N SER A 159 14.82 39.60 39.82
CA SER A 159 16.08 39.91 40.52
C SER A 159 16.83 41.03 39.83
N LEU A 160 16.86 41.02 38.48
CA LEU A 160 17.49 42.10 37.68
C LEU A 160 16.82 43.44 37.91
N GLN A 161 15.48 43.49 38.02
CA GLN A 161 14.75 44.72 38.35
C GLN A 161 15.14 45.27 39.74
N GLY A 162 15.27 44.38 40.74
CA GLY A 162 15.75 44.78 42.08
C GLY A 162 17.18 45.32 42.07
N MET A 163 18.06 44.70 41.26
CA MET A 163 19.44 45.21 41.09
C MET A 163 19.47 46.57 40.40
N ASN A 164 18.65 46.81 39.36
CA ASN A 164 18.53 48.12 38.73
C ASN A 164 18.09 49.18 39.71
N GLN A 165 17.09 48.93 40.57
CA GLN A 165 16.69 49.87 41.62
C GLN A 165 17.84 50.19 42.60
N SER A 166 18.65 49.17 42.95
CA SER A 166 19.82 49.37 43.84
C SER A 166 20.88 50.28 43.21
N VAL A 167 21.11 50.14 41.89
CA VAL A 167 22.04 51.00 41.14
C VAL A 167 21.51 52.45 41.06
N GLU A 168 20.20 52.63 40.83
CA GLU A 168 19.56 53.96 40.88
C GLU A 168 19.74 54.64 42.25
N GLN A 169 19.54 53.88 43.35
CA GLN A 169 19.77 54.35 44.71
C GLN A 169 21.24 54.74 44.93
N LEU A 170 22.18 53.95 44.40
CA LEU A 170 23.60 54.20 44.47
C LEU A 170 23.91 55.49 43.72
N HIS A 171 23.35 55.75 42.53
CA HIS A 171 23.50 57.01 41.80
C HIS A 171 22.97 58.20 42.62
N ALA A 172 21.78 58.10 43.18
CA ALA A 172 21.20 59.16 44.02
C ALA A 172 22.07 59.49 45.25
N SER A 173 22.55 58.40 45.92
CA SER A 173 23.45 58.59 47.09
C SER A 173 24.78 59.21 46.71
N THR A 174 25.38 58.76 45.62
CA THR A 174 26.66 59.36 45.14
C THR A 174 26.49 60.80 44.75
N ALA A 175 25.40 61.19 44.09
CA ALA A 175 25.10 62.59 43.77
C ALA A 175 24.90 63.47 45.06
N SER A 176 24.26 62.87 46.07
CA SER A 176 24.12 63.59 47.39
C SER A 176 25.46 63.81 48.06
N ILE A 177 26.36 62.82 48.05
CA ILE A 177 27.70 62.94 48.61
C ILE A 177 28.52 63.96 47.82
N ASP A 178 28.42 63.99 46.47
CA ASP A 178 29.10 64.95 45.62
C ASP A 178 28.71 66.37 45.97
N ASN A 179 27.44 66.65 46.25
CA ASN A 179 26.98 67.92 46.76
C ASN A 179 27.59 68.27 48.12
N LEU A 180 27.70 67.35 49.05
CA LEU A 180 28.32 67.58 50.37
C LEU A 180 29.84 67.86 50.23
N VAL A 181 30.49 67.13 49.34
CA VAL A 181 31.92 67.30 49.01
C VAL A 181 32.14 68.70 48.44
N ALA A 182 31.27 69.21 47.58
CA ALA A 182 31.33 70.57 47.06
C ALA A 182 31.20 71.62 48.17
N VAL A 183 30.31 71.44 49.17
CA VAL A 183 30.15 72.29 50.30
C VAL A 183 31.42 72.34 51.19
N VAL A 184 31.98 71.13 51.49
CA VAL A 184 33.22 71.01 52.28
C VAL A 184 34.41 71.69 51.59
N ASN A 185 34.51 71.53 50.26
CA ASN A 185 35.51 72.23 49.46
C ASN A 185 35.38 73.72 49.58
N GLY A 186 34.14 74.24 49.51
CA GLY A 186 33.87 75.68 49.71
C GLY A 186 34.27 76.21 51.12
N ILE A 187 34.01 75.42 52.18
CA ILE A 187 34.41 75.71 53.53
C ILE A 187 35.94 75.71 53.66
N ALA A 188 36.62 74.73 53.08
CA ALA A 188 38.08 74.65 53.09
C ALA A 188 38.70 75.85 52.38
N GLU A 189 38.14 76.28 51.25
CA GLU A 189 38.61 77.46 50.50
C GLU A 189 38.38 78.78 51.29
N GLN A 190 37.21 78.93 51.91
CA GLN A 190 36.94 80.08 52.81
C GLN A 190 37.86 80.06 53.99
N THR A 191 38.13 78.92 54.61
CA THR A 191 39.04 78.78 55.74
C THR A 191 40.48 79.16 55.38
N ASN A 192 40.92 78.71 54.20
CA ASN A 192 42.24 79.04 53.65
C ASN A 192 42.38 80.56 53.44
N LEU A 193 41.32 81.18 52.85
CA LEU A 193 41.32 82.67 52.67
C LEU A 193 41.30 83.41 54.02
N LEU A 194 40.53 82.99 55.01
CA LEU A 194 40.50 83.54 56.33
C LEU A 194 41.85 83.41 57.05
N ALA A 195 42.47 82.24 56.93
CA ALA A 195 43.79 81.97 57.49
C ALA A 195 44.89 82.81 56.82
N LEU A 196 44.79 82.97 55.49
CA LEU A 196 45.71 83.87 54.78
C LEU A 196 45.56 85.34 55.24
N ASN A 197 44.35 85.85 55.37
CA ASN A 197 44.09 87.19 55.87
C ASN A 197 44.59 87.35 57.31
N ALA A 198 44.39 86.34 58.17
CA ALA A 198 44.90 86.38 59.54
C ALA A 198 46.42 86.32 59.60
N SER A 199 47.06 85.53 58.73
CA SER A 199 48.55 85.48 58.60
C SER A 199 49.10 86.89 58.16
N ILE A 200 48.43 87.57 57.20
CA ILE A 200 48.81 88.88 56.76
C ILE A 200 48.70 89.92 57.91
N GLU A 201 47.62 89.94 58.66
CA GLU A 201 47.38 90.83 59.71
C GLU A 201 48.30 90.60 60.95
N ALA A 202 48.59 89.29 61.20
CA ALA A 202 49.56 88.89 62.21
C ALA A 202 50.99 89.34 61.85
N ALA A 203 51.39 89.28 60.59
CA ALA A 203 52.66 89.87 60.13
C ALA A 203 52.71 91.37 60.24
N ARG A 204 51.56 92.04 60.06
CA ARG A 204 51.43 93.52 60.19
C ARG A 204 51.55 93.99 61.62
N ALA A 205 51.18 93.18 62.63
CA ALA A 205 51.31 93.46 64.04
C ALA A 205 52.74 93.28 64.61
N GLY A 206 53.69 92.79 63.79
CA GLY A 206 55.11 92.67 64.17
C GLY A 206 55.32 91.64 65.33
N GLU A 207 56.17 92.05 66.33
CA GLU A 207 56.49 91.20 67.47
C GLU A 207 55.25 90.76 68.29
N HIS A 208 54.18 91.52 68.36
CA HIS A 208 52.94 91.24 69.08
C HIS A 208 52.03 90.24 68.35
N GLY A 209 52.24 89.97 67.02
CA GLY A 209 51.46 89.02 66.22
C GLY A 209 52.10 87.67 66.06
N ARG A 210 53.27 87.38 66.59
CA ARG A 210 54.03 86.16 66.32
C ARG A 210 53.33 84.88 66.68
N GLY A 211 52.63 84.81 67.82
CA GLY A 211 51.80 83.64 68.20
C GLY A 211 50.60 83.44 67.32
N PHE A 212 49.94 84.52 66.88
CA PHE A 212 48.79 84.45 65.92
C PHE A 212 49.22 84.01 64.51
N SER A 213 50.41 84.43 64.06
CA SER A 213 50.95 84.05 62.78
C SER A 213 51.16 82.54 62.67
N VAL A 214 51.66 81.86 63.72
CA VAL A 214 51.86 80.44 63.77
C VAL A 214 50.51 79.69 63.71
N VAL A 215 49.50 80.15 64.46
CA VAL A 215 48.15 79.55 64.40
C VAL A 215 47.50 79.74 63.04
N ALA A 216 47.60 80.97 62.47
CA ALA A 216 47.03 81.21 61.14
C ALA A 216 47.70 80.33 60.05
N GLU A 217 49.01 80.15 60.08
CA GLU A 217 49.71 79.30 59.14
C GLU A 217 49.33 77.78 59.33
N GLU A 218 49.10 77.32 60.58
CA GLU A 218 48.66 75.94 60.87
C GLU A 218 47.21 75.76 60.38
N VAL A 219 46.31 76.77 60.56
CA VAL A 219 44.94 76.72 60.03
C VAL A 219 44.98 76.70 58.50
N ARG A 220 45.83 77.48 57.85
CA ARG A 220 46.03 77.52 56.41
C ARG A 220 46.44 76.14 55.89
N LYS A 221 47.42 75.46 56.54
CA LYS A 221 47.90 74.13 56.21
C LYS A 221 46.80 73.10 56.38
N LEU A 222 46.00 73.15 57.44
CA LEU A 222 44.82 72.27 57.65
C LEU A 222 43.75 72.44 56.55
N ALA A 223 43.50 73.72 56.15
CA ALA A 223 42.58 74.04 55.07
C ALA A 223 43.05 73.44 53.71
N GLU A 224 44.34 73.50 53.41
CA GLU A 224 44.95 72.95 52.20
C GLU A 224 44.94 71.46 52.22
N GLN A 225 45.18 70.78 53.35
CA GLN A 225 45.05 69.33 53.54
C GLN A 225 43.60 68.91 53.38
N SER A 226 42.65 69.70 53.92
CA SER A 226 41.20 69.42 53.74
C SER A 226 40.79 69.51 52.29
N LYS A 227 41.29 70.48 51.54
CA LYS A 227 41.05 70.65 50.09
C LYS A 227 41.60 69.46 49.29
N GLN A 228 42.83 69.00 49.64
CA GLN A 228 43.41 67.80 49.01
C GLN A 228 42.56 66.54 49.26
N SER A 229 42.15 66.28 50.51
CA SER A 229 41.29 65.13 50.87
C SER A 229 39.95 65.18 50.19
N VAL A 230 39.36 66.40 50.06
CA VAL A 230 38.11 66.60 49.25
C VAL A 230 38.33 66.23 47.80
N GLY A 231 39.45 66.58 47.18
CA GLY A 231 39.81 66.22 45.81
C GLY A 231 39.88 64.69 45.63
N GLU A 232 40.53 64.01 46.60
CA GLU A 232 40.65 62.55 46.59
C GLU A 232 39.28 61.89 46.71
N ILE A 233 38.36 62.37 47.55
CA ILE A 233 37.00 61.90 47.71
C ILE A 233 36.23 62.13 46.39
N SER A 234 36.33 63.24 45.74
CA SER A 234 35.66 63.55 44.47
C SER A 234 36.11 62.62 43.35
N GLU A 235 37.41 62.32 43.32
CA GLU A 235 37.92 61.32 42.34
C GLU A 235 37.32 59.92 42.60
N GLN A 236 37.23 59.49 43.85
CA GLN A 236 36.61 58.21 44.19
C GLN A 236 35.12 58.20 43.87
N LEU A 237 34.37 59.22 44.08
CA LEU A 237 32.95 59.35 43.70
C LEU A 237 32.78 59.24 42.19
N SER A 238 33.68 59.91 41.40
CA SER A 238 33.68 59.81 39.95
C SER A 238 33.88 58.33 39.48
N ARG A 239 34.81 57.61 40.11
CA ARG A 239 35.06 56.20 39.82
C ARG A 239 33.84 55.36 40.16
N ILE A 240 33.19 55.54 41.29
CA ILE A 240 32.00 54.87 41.72
C ILE A 240 30.86 55.11 40.69
N ARG A 241 30.66 56.31 40.25
CA ARG A 241 29.68 56.69 39.25
C ARG A 241 29.90 55.96 37.91
N THR A 242 31.14 56.03 37.42
CA THR A 242 31.50 55.36 36.18
C THR A 242 31.29 53.82 36.30
N GLY A 243 31.63 53.24 37.44
CA GLY A 243 31.35 51.80 37.73
C GLY A 243 29.86 51.48 37.75
N ALA A 244 29.04 52.34 38.39
CA ALA A 244 27.59 52.20 38.44
C ALA A 244 26.93 52.27 37.04
N GLU A 245 27.40 53.27 36.20
CA GLU A 245 26.95 53.35 34.80
C GLU A 245 27.28 52.09 33.96
N GLY A 246 28.46 51.49 34.15
CA GLY A 246 28.87 50.28 33.53
C GLY A 246 27.94 49.14 33.93
N ILE A 247 27.64 48.96 35.22
CA ILE A 247 26.69 47.93 35.72
C ILE A 247 25.29 48.17 35.15
N ALA A 248 24.79 49.37 35.03
CA ALA A 248 23.50 49.71 34.44
C ALA A 248 23.40 49.25 32.94
N GLN A 249 24.52 49.42 32.20
CA GLN A 249 24.62 48.94 30.82
C GLN A 249 24.58 47.42 30.73
N GLU A 250 25.30 46.70 31.61
CA GLU A 250 25.28 45.26 31.69
C GLU A 250 23.87 44.72 32.01
N PHE A 251 23.15 45.40 32.92
CA PHE A 251 21.76 45.02 33.24
C PHE A 251 20.81 45.22 32.05
N THR A 252 21.01 46.28 31.26
CA THR A 252 20.24 46.47 30.03
C THR A 252 20.49 45.36 29.01
N GLN A 253 21.72 44.87 28.90
CA GLN A 253 22.06 43.74 28.05
C GLN A 253 21.49 42.43 28.57
N MET A 254 21.54 42.18 29.89
CA MET A 254 20.90 41.02 30.53
C MET A 254 19.39 41.01 30.31
N ASP A 255 18.70 42.15 30.43
CA ASP A 255 17.25 42.23 30.20
C ASP A 255 16.89 41.79 28.76
N ARG A 256 17.65 42.26 27.76
CA ARG A 256 17.47 41.78 26.37
C ARG A 256 17.67 40.31 26.24
N SER A 257 18.65 39.71 26.93
CA SER A 257 18.90 38.26 26.90
C SER A 257 17.74 37.51 27.56
N PHE A 258 17.18 37.97 28.66
CA PHE A 258 16.01 37.38 29.28
C PHE A 258 14.76 37.47 28.40
N GLN A 259 14.53 38.59 27.70
CA GLN A 259 13.44 38.70 26.73
C GLN A 259 13.58 37.68 25.59
N SER A 260 14.79 37.45 25.09
CA SER A 260 15.08 36.42 24.10
C SER A 260 14.80 35.01 24.65
N ASN A 261 15.21 34.75 25.89
CA ASN A 261 14.97 33.46 26.56
C ASN A 261 13.46 33.18 26.76
N VAL A 262 12.69 34.20 27.15
CA VAL A 262 11.22 34.07 27.29
C VAL A 262 10.58 33.68 25.96
N THR A 263 11.02 34.30 24.85
CA THR A 263 10.54 33.93 23.50
C THR A 263 10.90 32.51 23.15
N ALA A 264 12.16 32.10 23.33
CA ALA A 264 12.63 30.76 23.03
C ALA A 264 11.91 29.67 23.87
N VAL A 265 11.66 29.96 25.14
CA VAL A 265 10.88 29.10 26.03
C VAL A 265 9.43 28.93 25.52
N GLY A 266 8.78 30.02 25.09
CA GLY A 266 7.45 30.00 24.53
C GLY A 266 7.36 29.17 23.24
N GLU A 267 8.36 29.29 22.37
CA GLU A 267 8.49 28.47 21.17
C GLU A 267 8.71 26.98 21.52
N ALA A 268 9.61 26.70 22.47
CA ALA A 268 9.86 25.32 22.95
C ALA A 268 8.60 24.69 23.54
N GLN A 269 7.80 25.44 24.28
CA GLN A 269 6.53 25.02 24.85
C GLN A 269 5.52 24.63 23.74
N THR A 270 5.43 25.45 22.70
CA THR A 270 4.58 25.24 21.53
C THR A 270 5.01 23.96 20.77
N HIS A 271 6.31 23.78 20.55
CA HIS A 271 6.85 22.62 19.87
C HIS A 271 6.62 21.32 20.68
N THR A 272 6.81 21.37 21.99
CA THR A 272 6.56 20.22 22.87
C THR A 272 5.10 19.81 22.83
N SER A 273 4.16 20.77 22.89
CA SER A 273 2.72 20.48 22.76
C SER A 273 2.38 19.82 21.42
N ARG A 274 2.92 20.33 20.32
CA ARG A 274 2.71 19.71 18.99
C ARG A 274 3.26 18.29 18.91
N LEU A 275 4.39 18.01 19.54
CA LEU A 275 4.95 16.64 19.57
C LEU A 275 4.06 15.68 20.36
N VAL A 276 3.44 16.13 21.45
CA VAL A 276 2.43 15.32 22.17
C VAL A 276 1.27 14.97 21.25
N ASP A 277 0.72 15.94 20.51
CA ASP A 277 -0.36 15.69 19.54
C ASP A 277 0.04 14.69 18.44
N VAL A 278 1.30 14.76 17.99
CA VAL A 278 1.84 13.80 17.01
C VAL A 278 1.90 12.39 17.58
N PHE A 279 2.40 12.21 18.81
CA PHE A 279 2.44 10.89 19.46
C PHE A 279 1.04 10.34 19.71
N ASP A 280 0.08 11.20 20.04
CA ASP A 280 -1.34 10.79 20.18
C ASP A 280 -1.91 10.31 18.84
N GLY A 281 -1.59 11.02 17.75
CA GLY A 281 -1.97 10.62 16.39
C GLY A 281 -1.37 9.28 15.98
N ILE A 282 -0.08 9.06 16.28
CA ILE A 282 0.59 7.77 16.02
C ILE A 282 -0.06 6.65 16.85
N GLY A 283 -0.30 6.88 18.14
CA GLY A 283 -0.94 5.90 19.00
C GLY A 283 -2.32 5.47 18.50
N LYS A 284 -3.12 6.43 17.99
CA LYS A 284 -4.42 6.13 17.37
C LYS A 284 -4.26 5.32 16.08
N ALA A 285 -3.34 5.71 15.19
CA ALA A 285 -3.10 4.98 13.97
C ALA A 285 -2.66 3.51 14.23
N ILE A 286 -1.83 3.29 15.25
CA ILE A 286 -1.43 1.93 15.67
C ILE A 286 -2.61 1.14 16.22
N SER A 287 -3.48 1.79 16.99
CA SER A 287 -4.70 1.14 17.51
C SER A 287 -5.65 0.69 16.40
N ASP A 288 -5.69 1.44 15.29
CA ASP A 288 -6.51 1.09 14.12
C ASP A 288 -5.88 -0.05 13.29
N LEU A 289 -4.56 -0.28 13.39
CA LEU A 289 -3.88 -1.38 12.67
C LEU A 289 -4.23 -2.77 13.21
N ALA A 290 -4.48 -2.92 14.50
CA ALA A 290 -4.75 -4.23 15.10
C ALA A 290 -6.03 -4.89 14.52
N PRO A 291 -7.19 -4.23 14.47
CA PRO A 291 -8.39 -4.81 13.87
C PRO A 291 -8.22 -5.03 12.35
N MET A 292 -7.46 -4.18 11.65
CA MET A 292 -7.15 -4.39 10.23
C MET A 292 -6.30 -5.64 10.00
N ALA A 293 -5.33 -5.92 10.87
CA ALA A 293 -4.51 -7.11 10.79
C ALA A 293 -5.32 -8.39 11.06
N GLU A 294 -6.27 -8.35 12.02
CA GLU A 294 -7.19 -9.46 12.29
C GLU A 294 -8.12 -9.73 11.10
N GLU A 295 -8.74 -8.70 10.52
CA GLU A 295 -9.61 -8.82 9.33
C GLU A 295 -8.83 -9.38 8.14
N GLN A 296 -7.60 -8.92 7.94
CA GLN A 296 -6.76 -9.38 6.84
C GLN A 296 -6.31 -10.83 7.03
N SER A 297 -6.02 -11.23 8.27
CA SER A 297 -5.71 -12.63 8.61
C SER A 297 -6.90 -13.56 8.31
N ALA A 298 -8.11 -13.17 8.71
CA ALA A 298 -9.33 -13.91 8.38
C ALA A 298 -9.56 -14.02 6.87
N SER A 299 -9.28 -12.95 6.12
CA SER A 299 -9.38 -12.93 4.65
C SER A 299 -8.38 -13.90 3.99
N PHE A 300 -7.17 -14.04 4.54
CA PHE A 300 -6.20 -15.02 4.04
C PHE A 300 -6.60 -16.47 4.34
N GLU A 301 -7.21 -16.73 5.50
CA GLU A 301 -7.76 -18.06 5.80
C GLU A 301 -8.87 -18.43 4.81
N GLU A 302 -9.79 -17.50 4.50
CA GLU A 302 -10.84 -17.70 3.50
C GLU A 302 -10.27 -17.90 2.10
N MET A 303 -9.23 -17.12 1.72
CA MET A 303 -8.54 -17.28 0.44
C MET A 303 -7.86 -18.64 0.33
N ASN A 304 -7.18 -19.11 1.37
CA ASN A 304 -6.59 -20.45 1.41
C ASN A 304 -7.65 -21.55 1.25
N ALA A 305 -8.80 -21.43 1.91
CA ALA A 305 -9.91 -22.36 1.75
C ALA A 305 -10.44 -22.36 0.30
N THR A 306 -10.58 -21.19 -0.29
CA THR A 306 -11.03 -21.02 -1.69
C THR A 306 -10.03 -21.65 -2.68
N LEU A 307 -8.73 -21.44 -2.49
CA LEU A 307 -7.69 -22.02 -3.33
C LEU A 307 -7.66 -23.55 -3.22
N ARG A 308 -7.84 -24.12 -2.01
CA ARG A 308 -7.97 -25.57 -1.83
C ARG A 308 -9.18 -26.15 -2.56
N ASN A 309 -10.34 -25.48 -2.49
CA ASN A 309 -11.53 -25.86 -3.24
C ASN A 309 -11.30 -25.77 -4.76
N ALA A 310 -10.61 -24.74 -5.23
CA ALA A 310 -10.23 -24.60 -6.63
C ALA A 310 -9.34 -25.77 -7.08
N MET A 311 -8.33 -26.15 -6.30
CA MET A 311 -7.48 -27.31 -6.59
C MET A 311 -8.29 -28.60 -6.70
N GLU A 312 -9.22 -28.85 -5.78
CA GLU A 312 -10.08 -30.02 -5.81
C GLU A 312 -10.94 -30.05 -7.07
N ASN A 313 -11.53 -28.92 -7.46
CA ASN A 313 -12.33 -28.81 -8.68
C ASN A 313 -11.49 -29.05 -9.95
N VAL A 314 -10.28 -28.49 -10.02
CA VAL A 314 -9.34 -28.73 -11.12
C VAL A 314 -8.98 -30.21 -11.21
N HIS A 315 -8.75 -30.88 -10.08
CA HIS A 315 -8.48 -32.31 -10.05
C HIS A 315 -9.66 -33.17 -10.56
N LYS A 316 -10.89 -32.80 -10.16
CA LYS A 316 -12.11 -33.45 -10.67
C LYS A 316 -12.26 -33.25 -12.19
N LEU A 317 -12.04 -32.01 -12.67
CA LEU A 317 -12.09 -31.72 -14.11
C LEU A 317 -11.05 -32.52 -14.90
N ASN A 318 -9.82 -32.66 -14.40
CA ASN A 318 -8.79 -33.47 -15.02
C ASN A 318 -9.23 -34.95 -15.11
N THR A 319 -9.89 -35.48 -14.08
CA THR A 319 -10.43 -36.82 -14.05
C THR A 319 -11.51 -37.00 -15.13
N TYR A 320 -12.49 -36.08 -15.20
CA TYR A 320 -13.54 -36.11 -16.22
C TYR A 320 -12.98 -36.01 -17.65
N THR A 321 -11.96 -35.16 -17.85
CA THR A 321 -11.29 -35.05 -19.15
C THR A 321 -10.63 -36.36 -19.57
N LYS A 322 -9.99 -37.07 -18.64
CA LYS A 322 -9.40 -38.40 -18.91
C LYS A 322 -10.46 -39.46 -19.25
N GLU A 323 -11.59 -39.46 -18.52
CA GLU A 323 -12.71 -40.37 -18.80
C GLU A 323 -13.32 -40.05 -20.16
N CYS A 324 -13.60 -38.79 -20.47
CA CYS A 324 -14.12 -38.38 -21.78
C CYS A 324 -13.17 -38.74 -22.92
N ASN A 325 -11.87 -38.59 -22.75
CA ASN A 325 -10.89 -39.00 -23.78
C ASN A 325 -10.89 -40.49 -23.99
N LYS A 326 -11.06 -41.31 -22.93
CA LYS A 326 -11.22 -42.76 -23.03
C LYS A 326 -12.48 -43.14 -23.84
N ASP A 327 -13.60 -42.45 -23.57
CA ASP A 327 -14.88 -42.71 -24.28
C ASP A 327 -14.76 -42.36 -25.77
N ILE A 328 -14.11 -41.23 -26.10
CA ILE A 328 -13.80 -40.86 -27.48
C ILE A 328 -12.98 -41.96 -28.19
N TYR A 329 -11.94 -42.49 -27.54
CA TYR A 329 -11.17 -43.59 -28.13
C TYR A 329 -12.01 -44.82 -28.39
N GLU A 330 -12.98 -45.15 -27.51
CA GLU A 330 -13.89 -46.25 -27.71
C GLU A 330 -14.84 -45.99 -28.88
N VAL A 331 -15.41 -44.81 -29.03
CA VAL A 331 -16.25 -44.38 -30.15
C VAL A 331 -15.46 -44.45 -31.45
N LEU A 332 -14.24 -43.90 -31.50
CA LEU A 332 -13.36 -44.00 -32.68
C LEU A 332 -13.08 -45.44 -33.09
N ARG A 333 -12.84 -46.32 -32.12
CA ARG A 333 -12.65 -47.75 -32.37
C ARG A 333 -13.89 -48.39 -33.00
N ARG A 334 -15.10 -48.06 -32.49
CA ARG A 334 -16.38 -48.55 -33.02
C ARG A 334 -16.64 -48.01 -34.43
N CYS A 335 -16.46 -46.73 -34.67
CA CYS A 335 -16.60 -46.10 -35.97
C CYS A 335 -15.65 -46.72 -37.01
N ASN A 336 -14.38 -46.93 -36.65
CA ASN A 336 -13.43 -47.61 -37.54
C ASN A 336 -13.84 -49.06 -37.84
N ALA A 337 -14.37 -49.82 -36.85
CA ALA A 337 -14.88 -51.16 -37.07
C ALA A 337 -16.11 -51.17 -38.01
N MET A 338 -17.01 -50.17 -37.85
CA MET A 338 -18.17 -50.01 -38.76
C MET A 338 -17.71 -49.67 -40.19
N ARG A 339 -16.72 -48.72 -40.33
CA ARG A 339 -16.14 -48.36 -41.61
C ARG A 339 -15.52 -49.53 -42.32
N MET A 340 -14.78 -50.38 -41.59
CA MET A 340 -14.21 -51.63 -42.16
C MET A 340 -15.28 -52.60 -42.63
N LYS A 341 -16.35 -52.81 -41.82
CA LYS A 341 -17.47 -53.69 -42.23
C LYS A 341 -18.24 -53.13 -43.43
N ALA A 342 -18.54 -51.82 -43.44
CA ALA A 342 -19.23 -51.21 -44.57
C ALA A 342 -18.36 -51.20 -45.84
N GLY A 343 -17.05 -50.98 -45.68
CA GLY A 343 -16.08 -51.06 -46.79
C GLY A 343 -15.94 -52.47 -47.38
N SER A 344 -15.92 -53.52 -46.55
CA SER A 344 -15.88 -54.87 -47.04
C SER A 344 -17.16 -55.27 -47.83
N LEU A 345 -18.33 -54.82 -47.36
CA LEU A 345 -19.58 -54.98 -48.07
C LEU A 345 -19.56 -54.29 -49.46
N LEU A 346 -19.00 -53.12 -49.59
CA LEU A 346 -18.84 -52.38 -50.84
C LEU A 346 -17.84 -53.06 -51.80
N ILE A 347 -16.76 -53.66 -51.28
CA ILE A 347 -15.76 -54.37 -52.07
C ILE A 347 -16.39 -55.67 -52.56
N ASP A 348 -17.13 -56.40 -51.71
CA ASP A 348 -17.89 -57.62 -52.11
C ASP A 348 -18.96 -57.27 -53.13
N MET A 349 -19.52 -56.04 -53.10
CA MET A 349 -20.47 -55.53 -54.09
C MET A 349 -19.80 -55.11 -55.41
N GLY A 350 -18.49 -54.87 -55.44
CA GLY A 350 -17.72 -54.39 -56.61
C GLY A 350 -16.88 -55.51 -57.29
N SER A 351 -16.63 -56.61 -56.60
CA SER A 351 -15.65 -57.63 -57.04
C SER A 351 -16.21 -58.75 -57.97
N SER A 352 -17.46 -58.65 -58.42
CA SER A 352 -17.93 -59.56 -59.45
C SER A 352 -17.58 -59.03 -60.85
N ASP A 353 -16.30 -59.09 -61.20
CA ASP A 353 -15.89 -59.11 -62.60
C ASP A 353 -15.99 -60.56 -63.10
N PRO A 354 -16.86 -60.88 -64.09
CA PRO A 354 -16.87 -62.20 -64.67
C PRO A 354 -15.82 -62.23 -65.78
N ASN A 355 -14.77 -62.99 -65.58
CA ASN A 355 -14.11 -63.64 -66.76
C ASN A 355 -15.02 -64.59 -67.43
#